data_3af22b6f9a990e363f68140fca916391
#
_entry.id   3af22b6f9a990e363f68140fca916391
#
_cell.length_a   1.000
_cell.length_b   1.000
_cell.length_c   1.000
_cell.angle_alpha   90.00
_cell.angle_beta   90.00
_cell.angle_gamma   90.00
#
_symmetry.space_group_name_H-M   'P 1'
#
loop_
_entity.id
_entity.type
_entity.pdbx_description
1 polymer ?
#
loop_
_entity_poly.entity_id
_entity_poly.type
_entity_poly.pdbx_seq_one_letter_code
_entity_poly.pdbx_strand_id
1 'polypeptide(L)'
;DAAAKAAKYIADRKEDAPQGGYRWYVMDTETFPTIGKAGGYFPGFEYGAAGCGYILASVYEQTHQEEYLDIAKKAAQYIQNIADYSEDGEAALVKYNDTYLTDLYYLGVCQGPIGTSRLFYKLYRITGDESYKDFVIKLTNGLLAAGAPTKHSDGYWRTNCYCCGAAGMLEHFLHVHKLTGNSVYLDAAYEAAEEIIGESTYQHKVRNWYTSWNRHEPDRSEAYVGLYHGSGGCAASLLAL
;
A
#
# COMPACT_ATOMS: atom_id res chain seq x y z
N ASP A 1 -22.50 5.96 17.61
CA ASP A 1 -22.37 6.13 16.18
C ASP A 1 -21.54 4.97 15.62
N ALA A 2 -21.84 4.51 14.38
CA ALA A 2 -21.23 3.32 13.80
C ALA A 2 -19.71 3.47 13.59
N ALA A 3 -19.25 4.64 13.14
CA ALA A 3 -17.84 4.92 12.92
C ALA A 3 -17.01 4.83 14.22
N ALA A 4 -17.54 5.40 15.31
CA ALA A 4 -16.88 5.32 16.63
C ALA A 4 -16.80 3.87 17.14
N LYS A 5 -17.85 3.07 16.92
CA LYS A 5 -17.84 1.64 17.27
C LYS A 5 -16.81 0.85 16.45
N ALA A 6 -16.70 1.14 15.16
CA ALA A 6 -15.73 0.52 14.29
C ALA A 6 -14.29 0.89 14.69
N ALA A 7 -14.03 2.16 14.99
CA ALA A 7 -12.72 2.61 15.46
C ALA A 7 -12.34 1.93 16.78
N LYS A 8 -13.29 1.89 17.74
CA LYS A 8 -13.05 1.18 19.01
C LYS A 8 -12.78 -0.31 18.78
N TYR A 9 -13.51 -0.97 17.89
CA TYR A 9 -13.29 -2.37 17.55
C TYR A 9 -11.87 -2.62 17.04
N ILE A 10 -11.35 -1.75 16.16
CA ILE A 10 -9.98 -1.81 15.67
C ILE A 10 -8.99 -1.58 16.82
N ALA A 11 -9.20 -0.54 17.62
CA ALA A 11 -8.33 -0.20 18.73
C ALA A 11 -8.24 -1.30 19.78
N ASP A 12 -9.37 -1.95 20.12
CA ASP A 12 -9.43 -3.02 21.14
C ASP A 12 -8.71 -4.32 20.69
N ARG A 13 -8.46 -4.51 19.39
CA ARG A 13 -7.83 -5.72 18.81
C ARG A 13 -6.37 -5.59 18.49
N LYS A 14 -5.77 -4.46 18.84
CA LYS A 14 -4.32 -4.32 18.73
C LYS A 14 -3.59 -5.28 19.67
N GLU A 15 -2.49 -5.77 19.22
CA GLU A 15 -1.58 -6.62 20.00
C GLU A 15 -0.18 -6.00 20.01
N ASP A 16 0.54 -6.18 21.12
CA ASP A 16 1.95 -5.80 21.18
C ASP A 16 2.76 -6.67 20.22
N ALA A 17 3.54 -6.04 19.35
CA ALA A 17 4.45 -6.74 18.48
C ALA A 17 5.76 -7.07 19.19
N PRO A 18 6.34 -8.28 19.00
CA PRO A 18 7.65 -8.62 19.60
C PRO A 18 8.77 -7.65 19.24
N GLN A 19 8.68 -7.05 18.06
CA GLN A 19 9.62 -6.04 17.55
C GLN A 19 9.33 -4.63 18.09
N GLY A 20 8.27 -4.48 18.89
CA GLY A 20 7.75 -3.20 19.40
C GLY A 20 6.69 -2.59 18.50
N GLY A 21 5.84 -1.75 19.07
CA GLY A 21 4.68 -1.18 18.42
C GLY A 21 3.45 -2.09 18.45
N TYR A 22 2.44 -1.79 17.63
CA TYR A 22 1.18 -2.54 17.58
C TYR A 22 0.92 -3.17 16.22
N ARG A 23 0.36 -4.37 16.25
CA ARG A 23 -0.07 -5.14 15.08
C ARG A 23 -1.45 -5.75 15.31
N TRP A 24 -2.07 -6.27 14.25
CA TRP A 24 -3.38 -6.91 14.29
C TRP A 24 -3.32 -8.28 13.63
N TYR A 25 -3.88 -9.26 14.31
CA TYR A 25 -4.06 -10.59 13.72
C TYR A 25 -5.28 -10.58 12.80
N VAL A 26 -5.13 -11.01 11.58
CA VAL A 26 -6.17 -10.98 10.55
C VAL A 26 -6.25 -12.30 9.79
N MET A 27 -7.39 -12.53 9.14
CA MET A 27 -7.64 -13.68 8.28
C MET A 27 -7.54 -15.02 9.02
N ASP A 28 -8.12 -15.09 10.21
CA ASP A 28 -8.24 -16.38 10.90
C ASP A 28 -9.14 -17.35 10.11
N THR A 29 -8.87 -18.67 10.26
CA THR A 29 -9.60 -19.72 9.54
C THR A 29 -11.04 -19.90 9.99
N GLU A 30 -11.44 -19.38 11.15
CA GLU A 30 -12.83 -19.39 11.61
C GLU A 30 -13.64 -18.34 10.86
N THR A 31 -13.08 -17.16 10.69
CA THR A 31 -13.71 -16.05 9.95
C THR A 31 -13.63 -16.24 8.43
N PHE A 32 -12.53 -16.81 7.93
CA PHE A 32 -12.27 -17.00 6.50
C PHE A 32 -11.90 -18.44 6.13
N PRO A 33 -12.81 -19.40 6.32
CA PRO A 33 -12.51 -20.83 6.11
C PRO A 33 -12.12 -21.19 4.68
N THR A 34 -12.45 -20.33 3.70
CA THR A 34 -12.13 -20.54 2.27
C THR A 34 -10.71 -20.16 1.90
N ILE A 35 -9.99 -19.43 2.73
CA ILE A 35 -8.60 -18.99 2.46
C ILE A 35 -7.61 -20.16 2.69
N GLY A 36 -8.00 -21.17 3.42
CA GLY A 36 -7.23 -22.44 3.55
C GLY A 36 -5.89 -22.32 4.27
N LYS A 37 -5.60 -21.16 4.89
CA LYS A 37 -4.37 -20.91 5.65
C LYS A 37 -4.70 -20.29 7.00
N ALA A 38 -3.86 -20.55 7.97
CA ALA A 38 -3.89 -19.82 9.24
C ALA A 38 -3.79 -18.31 8.97
N GLY A 39 -4.49 -17.52 9.77
CA GLY A 39 -4.35 -16.06 9.75
C GLY A 39 -2.93 -15.62 10.11
N GLY A 40 -2.66 -14.34 10.02
CA GLY A 40 -1.34 -13.80 10.27
C GLY A 40 -1.34 -12.30 10.53
N TYR A 41 -0.14 -11.76 10.68
CA TYR A 41 0.09 -10.33 10.83
C TYR A 41 0.57 -9.75 9.51
N PHE A 42 -0.19 -8.78 9.01
CA PHE A 42 0.10 -8.09 7.76
C PHE A 42 0.45 -6.63 8.06
N PRO A 43 1.58 -6.13 7.59
CA PRO A 43 1.95 -4.74 7.82
C PRO A 43 1.27 -3.75 6.87
N GLY A 44 0.76 -4.22 5.73
CA GLY A 44 0.23 -3.40 4.64
C GLY A 44 -1.08 -2.66 4.94
N PHE A 45 -1.66 -2.09 3.88
CA PHE A 45 -2.75 -1.12 4.01
C PHE A 45 -4.15 -1.75 4.00
N GLU A 46 -4.42 -2.68 3.11
CA GLU A 46 -5.81 -3.13 2.86
C GLU A 46 -6.41 -3.84 4.07
N TYR A 47 -5.67 -4.73 4.70
CA TYR A 47 -6.10 -5.51 5.86
C TYR A 47 -4.99 -5.67 6.92
N GLY A 48 -4.08 -4.72 7.00
CA GLY A 48 -2.94 -4.80 7.91
C GLY A 48 -2.74 -3.58 8.81
N ALA A 49 -1.58 -3.54 9.47
CA ALA A 49 -1.26 -2.53 10.47
C ALA A 49 -1.29 -1.10 9.92
N ALA A 50 -0.82 -0.89 8.67
CA ALA A 50 -0.86 0.43 8.05
C ALA A 50 -2.30 0.94 7.87
N GLY A 51 -3.23 0.08 7.45
CA GLY A 51 -4.64 0.44 7.31
C GLY A 51 -5.32 0.71 8.64
N CYS A 52 -5.09 -0.15 9.63
CA CYS A 52 -5.60 0.07 10.99
C CYS A 52 -5.12 1.40 11.57
N GLY A 53 -3.81 1.66 11.49
CA GLY A 53 -3.22 2.91 11.95
C GLY A 53 -3.76 4.15 11.19
N TYR A 54 -3.90 4.05 9.86
CA TYR A 54 -4.45 5.13 9.05
C TYR A 54 -5.89 5.49 9.43
N ILE A 55 -6.75 4.49 9.64
CA ILE A 55 -8.15 4.72 10.08
C ILE A 55 -8.17 5.38 11.45
N LEU A 56 -7.38 4.89 12.41
CA LEU A 56 -7.32 5.47 13.76
C LEU A 56 -6.77 6.91 13.74
N ALA A 57 -5.73 7.20 12.97
CA ALA A 57 -5.24 8.56 12.76
C ALA A 57 -6.32 9.46 12.14
N SER A 58 -7.13 8.94 11.22
CA SER A 58 -8.25 9.69 10.63
C SER A 58 -9.39 9.96 11.62
N VAL A 59 -9.64 9.02 12.52
CA VAL A 59 -10.60 9.22 13.63
C VAL A 59 -10.08 10.27 14.62
N TYR A 60 -8.77 10.26 14.92
CA TYR A 60 -8.16 11.33 15.72
C TYR A 60 -8.38 12.72 15.12
N GLU A 61 -8.16 12.89 13.82
CA GLU A 61 -8.39 14.19 13.15
C GLU A 61 -9.81 14.73 13.35
N GLN A 62 -10.79 13.86 13.52
CA GLN A 62 -12.21 14.25 13.71
C GLN A 62 -12.61 14.39 15.17
N THR A 63 -11.97 13.65 16.07
CA THR A 63 -12.42 13.50 17.47
C THR A 63 -11.47 14.12 18.48
N HIS A 64 -10.21 14.33 18.09
CA HIS A 64 -9.10 14.75 18.96
C HIS A 64 -8.89 13.85 20.19
N GLN A 65 -9.26 12.55 20.08
CA GLN A 65 -9.00 11.54 21.10
C GLN A 65 -7.58 11.00 20.94
N GLU A 66 -6.66 11.42 21.82
CA GLU A 66 -5.22 11.12 21.77
C GLU A 66 -4.91 9.62 21.70
N GLU A 67 -5.74 8.78 22.33
CA GLU A 67 -5.58 7.33 22.28
C GLU A 67 -5.46 6.79 20.82
N TYR A 68 -6.27 7.32 19.90
CA TYR A 68 -6.23 6.86 18.50
C TYR A 68 -4.95 7.27 17.78
N LEU A 69 -4.44 8.46 18.06
CA LEU A 69 -3.16 8.91 17.52
C LEU A 69 -2.00 8.08 18.07
N ASP A 70 -2.00 7.78 19.37
CA ASP A 70 -0.96 6.96 20.01
C ASP A 70 -0.95 5.54 19.42
N ILE A 71 -2.11 4.94 19.20
CA ILE A 71 -2.20 3.63 18.55
C ILE A 71 -1.69 3.69 17.11
N ALA A 72 -2.02 4.72 16.35
CA ALA A 72 -1.54 4.90 14.98
C ALA A 72 -0.02 5.07 14.91
N LYS A 73 0.58 5.83 15.83
CA LYS A 73 2.05 5.95 15.98
C LYS A 73 2.70 4.60 16.31
N LYS A 74 2.08 3.80 17.16
CA LYS A 74 2.57 2.45 17.50
C LYS A 74 2.45 1.48 16.31
N ALA A 75 1.43 1.61 15.46
CA ALA A 75 1.36 0.87 14.21
C ALA A 75 2.51 1.24 13.26
N ALA A 76 2.80 2.53 13.13
CA ALA A 76 3.94 3.00 12.34
C ALA A 76 5.28 2.50 12.90
N GLN A 77 5.45 2.54 14.22
CA GLN A 77 6.65 1.99 14.89
C GLN A 77 6.87 0.51 14.58
N TYR A 78 5.80 -0.30 14.65
CA TYR A 78 5.88 -1.72 14.27
C TYR A 78 6.37 -1.89 12.83
N ILE A 79 5.78 -1.17 11.88
CA ILE A 79 6.13 -1.26 10.47
C ILE A 79 7.59 -0.85 10.24
N GLN A 80 8.07 0.23 10.86
CA GLN A 80 9.47 0.66 10.76
C GLN A 80 10.44 -0.37 11.35
N ASN A 81 10.05 -1.04 12.44
CA ASN A 81 10.91 -2.03 13.12
C ASN A 81 11.05 -3.34 12.33
N ILE A 82 10.08 -3.68 11.47
CA ILE A 82 10.12 -4.90 10.64
C ILE A 82 10.54 -4.62 9.19
N ALA A 83 10.76 -3.36 8.82
CA ALA A 83 11.18 -3.00 7.47
C ALA A 83 12.61 -3.48 7.18
N ASP A 84 12.82 -3.95 5.97
CA ASP A 84 14.14 -4.27 5.44
C ASP A 84 14.71 -3.03 4.76
N TYR A 85 15.83 -2.53 5.27
CA TYR A 85 16.50 -1.33 4.77
C TYR A 85 17.65 -1.70 3.84
N SER A 86 17.92 -0.85 2.86
CA SER A 86 19.16 -0.90 2.08
C SER A 86 20.39 -0.65 2.96
N GLU A 87 21.58 -1.04 2.49
CA GLU A 87 22.83 -0.89 3.24
C GLU A 87 23.12 0.55 3.65
N ASP A 88 22.76 1.52 2.80
CA ASP A 88 22.89 2.96 3.06
C ASP A 88 21.74 3.54 3.90
N GLY A 89 20.70 2.75 4.14
CA GLY A 89 19.50 3.17 4.88
C GLY A 89 18.57 4.13 4.12
N GLU A 90 18.78 4.36 2.81
CA GLU A 90 18.03 5.32 2.02
C GLU A 90 16.78 4.71 1.34
N ALA A 91 16.67 3.38 1.30
CA ALA A 91 15.51 2.66 0.79
C ALA A 91 14.98 1.67 1.83
N ALA A 92 13.69 1.37 1.76
CA ALA A 92 13.06 0.38 2.63
C ALA A 92 11.93 -0.36 1.90
N LEU A 93 11.78 -1.64 2.20
CA LEU A 93 10.62 -2.44 1.84
C LEU A 93 10.07 -3.15 3.07
N VAL A 94 8.78 -3.47 3.03
CA VAL A 94 8.13 -4.22 4.10
C VAL A 94 7.54 -5.49 3.50
N LYS A 95 7.78 -6.63 4.15
CA LYS A 95 7.31 -7.93 3.70
C LYS A 95 5.78 -7.98 3.65
N TYR A 96 5.26 -8.80 2.75
CA TYR A 96 3.82 -9.02 2.62
C TYR A 96 3.15 -9.47 3.92
N ASN A 97 3.85 -10.33 4.66
CA ASN A 97 3.35 -10.93 5.89
C ASN A 97 4.52 -11.20 6.86
N ASP A 98 4.32 -10.99 8.14
CA ASP A 98 5.39 -11.19 9.15
C ASP A 98 5.30 -12.56 9.85
N THR A 99 4.38 -13.43 9.43
CA THR A 99 4.17 -14.77 10.01
C THR A 99 4.65 -15.89 9.08
N TYR A 100 4.34 -15.75 7.79
CA TYR A 100 4.73 -16.68 6.73
C TYR A 100 4.95 -15.87 5.44
N LEU A 101 5.48 -16.46 4.37
CA LEU A 101 5.85 -15.75 3.12
C LEU A 101 6.78 -14.55 3.39
N THR A 102 7.78 -14.78 4.22
CA THR A 102 8.70 -13.73 4.69
C THR A 102 9.66 -13.21 3.62
N ASP A 103 9.70 -13.85 2.45
CA ASP A 103 10.53 -13.43 1.32
C ASP A 103 9.71 -12.77 0.19
N LEU A 104 8.44 -12.49 0.44
CA LEU A 104 7.52 -11.87 -0.52
C LEU A 104 7.30 -10.40 -0.18
N TYR A 105 7.56 -9.54 -1.17
CA TYR A 105 7.28 -8.10 -1.10
C TYR A 105 6.24 -7.71 -2.14
N TYR A 106 5.04 -7.33 -1.70
CA TYR A 106 4.09 -6.67 -2.59
C TYR A 106 4.52 -5.22 -2.80
N LEU A 107 4.30 -4.70 -4.02
CA LEU A 107 4.69 -3.33 -4.36
C LEU A 107 3.51 -2.37 -4.51
N GLY A 108 2.29 -2.88 -4.60
CA GLY A 108 1.07 -2.11 -4.83
C GLY A 108 0.48 -1.41 -3.61
N VAL A 109 -0.75 -0.90 -3.79
CA VAL A 109 -1.50 -0.18 -2.75
C VAL A 109 -1.97 -1.12 -1.64
N CYS A 110 -2.41 -2.33 -1.96
CA CYS A 110 -3.03 -3.22 -0.98
C CYS A 110 -2.08 -3.59 0.17
N GLN A 111 -0.93 -4.17 -0.12
CA GLN A 111 -0.01 -4.69 0.89
C GLN A 111 1.44 -4.23 0.68
N GLY A 112 1.67 -3.29 -0.22
CA GLY A 112 3.01 -2.79 -0.55
C GLY A 112 3.31 -1.40 0.00
N PRO A 113 4.47 -0.85 -0.37
CA PRO A 113 4.96 0.45 0.09
C PRO A 113 4.00 1.60 -0.20
N ILE A 114 3.27 1.54 -1.31
CA ILE A 114 2.33 2.59 -1.73
C ILE A 114 1.22 2.79 -0.70
N GLY A 115 0.55 1.72 -0.31
CA GLY A 115 -0.50 1.80 0.71
C GLY A 115 0.07 2.06 2.11
N THR A 116 1.18 1.42 2.43
CA THR A 116 1.87 1.63 3.71
C THR A 116 2.25 3.10 3.91
N SER A 117 2.75 3.77 2.87
CA SER A 117 3.08 5.21 2.88
C SER A 117 1.92 6.11 3.28
N ARG A 118 0.68 5.69 3.05
CA ARG A 118 -0.50 6.50 3.43
C ARG A 118 -0.60 6.74 4.92
N LEU A 119 -0.27 5.73 5.76
CA LEU A 119 -0.22 5.91 7.20
C LEU A 119 0.84 6.95 7.57
N PHE A 120 2.05 6.81 7.05
CA PHE A 120 3.17 7.68 7.38
C PHE A 120 2.93 9.12 6.91
N TYR A 121 2.41 9.30 5.69
CA TYR A 121 2.02 10.62 5.21
C TYR A 121 0.92 11.26 6.08
N LYS A 122 -0.08 10.47 6.50
CA LYS A 122 -1.13 10.91 7.42
C LYS A 122 -0.53 11.38 8.76
N LEU A 123 0.37 10.60 9.35
CA LEU A 123 1.04 10.95 10.61
C LEU A 123 1.91 12.20 10.46
N TYR A 124 2.66 12.33 9.36
CA TYR A 124 3.39 13.55 9.03
C TYR A 124 2.46 14.77 9.01
N ARG A 125 1.33 14.68 8.31
CA ARG A 125 0.36 15.78 8.23
C ARG A 125 -0.25 16.18 9.56
N ILE A 126 -0.44 15.23 10.46
CA ILE A 126 -1.03 15.49 11.79
C ILE A 126 0.02 16.05 12.75
N THR A 127 1.22 15.51 12.75
CA THR A 127 2.21 15.77 13.80
C THR A 127 3.29 16.77 13.40
N GLY A 128 3.54 16.96 12.10
CA GLY A 128 4.68 17.71 11.59
C GLY A 128 6.04 17.02 11.78
N ASP A 129 6.05 15.75 12.22
CA ASP A 129 7.29 15.00 12.42
C ASP A 129 7.84 14.52 11.07
N GLU A 130 8.97 15.11 10.66
CA GLU A 130 9.65 14.83 9.39
C GLU A 130 10.09 13.37 9.25
N SER A 131 10.31 12.65 10.35
CA SER A 131 10.70 11.24 10.30
C SER A 131 9.67 10.36 9.58
N TYR A 132 8.39 10.70 9.64
CA TYR A 132 7.35 10.01 8.89
C TYR A 132 7.44 10.29 7.39
N LYS A 133 7.72 11.53 7.00
CA LYS A 133 7.94 11.90 5.60
C LYS A 133 9.19 11.19 5.04
N ASP A 134 10.27 11.18 5.81
CA ASP A 134 11.50 10.45 5.43
C ASP A 134 11.23 8.97 5.20
N PHE A 135 10.37 8.36 6.01
CA PHE A 135 10.01 6.95 5.79
C PHE A 135 9.14 6.74 4.54
N VAL A 136 8.26 7.69 4.17
CA VAL A 136 7.57 7.67 2.86
C VAL A 136 8.57 7.69 1.72
N ILE A 137 9.61 8.52 1.80
CA ILE A 137 10.67 8.61 0.80
C ILE A 137 11.44 7.28 0.73
N LYS A 138 11.82 6.69 1.86
CA LYS A 138 12.52 5.39 1.91
C LYS A 138 11.69 4.27 1.29
N LEU A 139 10.40 4.21 1.58
CA LEU A 139 9.48 3.24 0.96
C LEU A 139 9.38 3.43 -0.55
N THR A 140 9.38 4.68 -1.02
CA THR A 140 9.34 5.00 -2.46
C THR A 140 10.66 4.64 -3.14
N ASN A 141 11.80 4.91 -2.50
CA ASN A 141 13.11 4.48 -2.98
C ASN A 141 13.21 2.95 -3.04
N GLY A 142 12.58 2.24 -2.09
CA GLY A 142 12.46 0.78 -2.13
C GLY A 142 11.72 0.26 -3.36
N LEU A 143 10.65 0.95 -3.78
CA LEU A 143 9.96 0.64 -5.05
C LEU A 143 10.90 0.77 -6.25
N LEU A 144 11.61 1.89 -6.34
CA LEU A 144 12.57 2.15 -7.43
C LEU A 144 13.71 1.13 -7.42
N ALA A 145 14.26 0.82 -6.25
CA ALA A 145 15.32 -0.19 -6.10
C ALA A 145 14.85 -1.61 -6.50
N ALA A 146 13.58 -1.94 -6.31
CA ALA A 146 12.97 -3.18 -6.78
C ALA A 146 12.76 -3.20 -8.31
N GLY A 147 12.92 -2.05 -8.99
CA GLY A 147 12.77 -1.89 -10.42
C GLY A 147 11.35 -1.51 -10.89
N ALA A 148 10.46 -1.13 -9.95
CA ALA A 148 9.14 -0.62 -10.32
C ALA A 148 9.27 0.77 -11.00
N PRO A 149 8.40 1.08 -11.98
CA PRO A 149 7.23 0.31 -12.42
C PRO A 149 7.52 -0.75 -13.49
N THR A 150 8.69 -0.78 -14.09
CA THR A 150 8.99 -1.52 -15.33
C THR A 150 9.38 -2.99 -15.11
N LYS A 151 9.86 -3.36 -13.91
CA LYS A 151 10.29 -4.71 -13.59
C LYS A 151 9.27 -5.47 -12.74
N HIS A 152 8.72 -6.53 -13.30
CA HIS A 152 7.80 -7.42 -12.58
C HIS A 152 8.52 -8.41 -11.65
N SER A 153 7.79 -8.86 -10.62
CA SER A 153 8.22 -9.83 -9.62
C SER A 153 7.01 -10.60 -9.07
N ASP A 154 7.23 -11.56 -8.19
CA ASP A 154 6.14 -12.29 -7.50
C ASP A 154 5.19 -11.38 -6.71
N GLY A 155 5.67 -10.25 -6.25
CA GLY A 155 4.86 -9.24 -5.54
C GLY A 155 4.41 -8.06 -6.41
N TYR A 156 4.85 -8.04 -7.66
CA TYR A 156 4.42 -7.10 -8.69
C TYR A 156 4.35 -7.83 -10.04
N TRP A 157 3.28 -8.57 -10.23
CA TRP A 157 3.02 -9.29 -11.47
C TRP A 157 2.43 -8.36 -12.52
N ARG A 158 2.27 -8.85 -13.75
CA ARG A 158 1.71 -8.05 -14.87
C ARG A 158 0.27 -7.65 -14.59
N THR A 159 0.06 -6.49 -14.00
CA THR A 159 -1.25 -5.93 -13.69
C THR A 159 -1.22 -4.40 -13.73
N ASN A 160 -2.22 -3.79 -14.36
CA ASN A 160 -2.31 -2.34 -14.52
C ASN A 160 -3.25 -1.68 -13.50
N CYS A 161 -3.92 -2.48 -12.66
CA CYS A 161 -4.95 -1.96 -11.76
C CYS A 161 -4.39 -1.01 -10.70
N TYR A 162 -5.27 -0.22 -10.12
CA TYR A 162 -4.91 0.69 -9.03
C TYR A 162 -4.42 -0.03 -7.78
N CYS A 163 -5.04 -1.15 -7.43
CA CYS A 163 -4.72 -1.89 -6.21
C CYS A 163 -3.29 -2.44 -6.17
N CYS A 164 -2.90 -3.15 -7.22
CA CYS A 164 -1.66 -3.94 -7.22
C CYS A 164 -0.68 -3.56 -8.34
N GLY A 165 -1.07 -2.67 -9.26
CA GLY A 165 -0.36 -2.44 -10.50
C GLY A 165 0.10 -1.00 -10.74
N ALA A 166 0.44 -0.72 -12.00
CA ALA A 166 1.05 0.51 -12.44
C ALA A 166 0.19 1.76 -12.18
N ALA A 167 -1.15 1.65 -12.18
CA ALA A 167 -2.03 2.79 -11.91
C ALA A 167 -1.87 3.34 -10.47
N GLY A 168 -1.74 2.47 -9.48
CA GLY A 168 -1.45 2.90 -8.11
C GLY A 168 -0.04 3.47 -7.96
N MET A 169 0.93 2.94 -8.71
CA MET A 169 2.31 3.46 -8.72
C MET A 169 2.38 4.86 -9.31
N LEU A 170 1.72 5.10 -10.44
CA LEU A 170 1.63 6.41 -11.06
C LEU A 170 1.15 7.49 -10.08
N GLU A 171 0.02 7.26 -9.41
CA GLU A 171 -0.51 8.21 -8.45
C GLU A 171 0.45 8.42 -7.27
N HIS A 172 1.07 7.35 -6.76
CA HIS A 172 2.02 7.43 -5.67
C HIS A 172 3.26 8.26 -6.04
N PHE A 173 3.87 8.00 -7.18
CA PHE A 173 5.06 8.73 -7.62
C PHE A 173 4.75 10.22 -7.85
N LEU A 174 3.60 10.57 -8.43
CA LEU A 174 3.14 11.96 -8.53
C LEU A 174 2.99 12.61 -7.16
N HIS A 175 2.44 11.87 -6.20
CA HIS A 175 2.26 12.37 -4.84
C HIS A 175 3.60 12.65 -4.16
N VAL A 176 4.57 11.73 -4.28
CA VAL A 176 5.89 11.90 -3.67
C VAL A 176 6.71 12.96 -4.40
N HIS A 177 6.56 13.10 -5.73
CA HIS A 177 7.11 14.24 -6.45
C HIS A 177 6.59 15.58 -5.90
N LYS A 178 5.28 15.71 -5.71
CA LYS A 178 4.67 16.92 -5.12
C LYS A 178 5.16 17.19 -3.69
N LEU A 179 5.43 16.14 -2.93
CA LEU A 179 5.91 16.23 -1.55
C LEU A 179 7.37 16.70 -1.44
N THR A 180 8.22 16.30 -2.42
CA THR A 180 9.67 16.45 -2.33
C THR A 180 10.26 17.44 -3.34
N GLY A 181 9.58 17.68 -4.45
CA GLY A 181 10.12 18.40 -5.62
C GLY A 181 11.14 17.61 -6.44
N ASN A 182 11.42 16.34 -6.08
CA ASN A 182 12.43 15.53 -6.78
C ASN A 182 11.87 14.97 -8.09
N SER A 183 12.53 15.28 -9.22
CA SER A 183 12.11 14.87 -10.56
C SER A 183 12.21 13.37 -10.80
N VAL A 184 13.04 12.63 -10.07
CA VAL A 184 13.16 11.16 -10.20
C VAL A 184 11.81 10.48 -10.02
N TYR A 185 10.98 10.97 -9.11
CA TYR A 185 9.64 10.42 -8.91
C TYR A 185 8.66 10.83 -10.02
N LEU A 186 8.86 12.00 -10.65
CA LEU A 186 8.07 12.39 -11.82
C LEU A 186 8.42 11.52 -13.04
N ASP A 187 9.70 11.24 -13.23
CA ASP A 187 10.17 10.35 -14.30
C ASP A 187 9.57 8.94 -14.13
N ALA A 188 9.60 8.40 -12.90
CA ALA A 188 8.96 7.11 -12.59
C ALA A 188 7.42 7.14 -12.79
N ALA A 189 6.77 8.27 -12.55
CA ALA A 189 5.34 8.42 -12.83
C ALA A 189 5.06 8.36 -14.34
N TYR A 190 5.91 8.99 -15.18
CA TYR A 190 5.80 8.88 -16.63
C TYR A 190 6.03 7.45 -17.12
N GLU A 191 7.03 6.74 -16.59
CA GLU A 191 7.27 5.33 -16.92
C GLU A 191 6.04 4.46 -16.58
N ALA A 192 5.42 4.67 -15.41
CA ALA A 192 4.19 3.98 -15.03
C ALA A 192 3.02 4.32 -15.97
N ALA A 193 2.90 5.57 -16.42
CA ALA A 193 1.88 5.98 -17.38
C ALA A 193 2.09 5.34 -18.75
N GLU A 194 3.33 5.26 -19.23
CA GLU A 194 3.67 4.59 -20.49
C GLU A 194 3.32 3.10 -20.44
N GLU A 195 3.59 2.43 -19.33
CA GLU A 195 3.20 1.04 -19.12
C GLU A 195 1.68 0.87 -19.18
N ILE A 196 0.92 1.69 -18.46
CA ILE A 196 -0.55 1.66 -18.50
C ILE A 196 -1.07 1.89 -19.93
N ILE A 197 -0.53 2.87 -20.65
CA ILE A 197 -0.96 3.18 -22.02
C ILE A 197 -0.61 2.02 -22.96
N GLY A 198 0.59 1.47 -22.86
CA GLY A 198 1.09 0.38 -23.68
C GLY A 198 0.27 -0.91 -23.55
N GLU A 199 -0.19 -1.22 -22.34
CA GLU A 199 -1.01 -2.40 -22.06
C GLU A 199 -2.51 -2.21 -22.34
N SER A 200 -2.92 -1.02 -22.78
CA SER A 200 -4.33 -0.76 -23.09
C SER A 200 -4.78 -1.42 -24.38
N THR A 201 -5.96 -2.00 -24.38
CA THR A 201 -6.62 -2.56 -25.57
C THR A 201 -7.72 -1.63 -26.07
N TYR A 202 -7.69 -1.28 -27.37
CA TYR A 202 -8.72 -0.45 -27.97
C TYR A 202 -9.65 -1.32 -28.84
N GLN A 203 -10.88 -1.49 -28.39
CA GLN A 203 -11.92 -2.27 -29.09
C GLN A 203 -13.26 -1.54 -29.03
N HIS A 204 -14.05 -1.59 -30.09
CA HIS A 204 -15.41 -1.00 -30.16
C HIS A 204 -15.47 0.47 -29.69
N LYS A 205 -14.45 1.27 -30.03
CA LYS A 205 -14.31 2.69 -29.62
C LYS A 205 -14.12 2.91 -28.12
N VAL A 206 -13.74 1.87 -27.37
CA VAL A 206 -13.47 1.90 -25.92
C VAL A 206 -12.06 1.41 -25.66
N ARG A 207 -11.37 2.05 -24.71
CA ARG A 207 -10.13 1.51 -24.14
C ARG A 207 -10.45 0.69 -22.90
N ASN A 208 -9.84 -0.48 -22.83
CA ASN A 208 -9.92 -1.36 -21.68
C ASN A 208 -8.52 -1.77 -21.26
N TRP A 209 -8.39 -2.10 -19.99
CA TRP A 209 -7.21 -2.71 -19.43
C TRP A 209 -7.60 -4.08 -18.86
N TYR A 210 -6.92 -5.10 -19.38
CA TYR A 210 -7.02 -6.45 -18.86
C TYR A 210 -6.02 -6.57 -17.71
N THR A 211 -6.48 -7.09 -16.58
CA THR A 211 -5.66 -7.23 -15.40
C THR A 211 -5.75 -8.66 -14.87
N SER A 212 -4.64 -9.22 -14.44
CA SER A 212 -4.65 -10.45 -13.67
C SER A 212 -4.96 -10.13 -12.22
N TRP A 213 -6.01 -10.75 -11.71
CA TRP A 213 -6.42 -10.62 -10.32
C TRP A 213 -5.39 -11.20 -9.35
N ASN A 214 -4.65 -12.23 -9.75
CA ASN A 214 -3.97 -13.12 -8.85
C ASN A 214 -2.56 -13.41 -9.37
N ARG A 215 -1.56 -13.23 -8.52
CA ARG A 215 -0.15 -13.48 -8.84
C ARG A 215 0.17 -14.93 -9.22
N HIS A 216 -0.65 -15.89 -8.80
CA HIS A 216 -0.47 -17.32 -9.11
C HIS A 216 -1.01 -17.70 -10.49
N GLU A 217 -1.84 -16.87 -11.10
CA GLU A 217 -2.41 -17.03 -12.44
C GLU A 217 -2.20 -15.73 -13.26
N PRO A 218 -0.94 -15.30 -13.47
CA PRO A 218 -0.65 -13.99 -14.07
C PRO A 218 -1.14 -13.87 -15.52
N ASP A 219 -1.33 -14.97 -16.21
CA ASP A 219 -1.84 -15.01 -17.59
C ASP A 219 -3.36 -15.01 -17.67
N ARG A 220 -4.06 -15.23 -16.55
CA ARG A 220 -5.51 -15.15 -16.47
C ARG A 220 -5.94 -13.72 -16.24
N SER A 221 -6.17 -12.99 -17.32
CA SER A 221 -6.58 -11.59 -17.29
C SER A 221 -8.05 -11.40 -17.63
N GLU A 222 -8.70 -10.46 -16.95
CA GLU A 222 -10.09 -10.07 -17.14
C GLU A 222 -10.20 -8.53 -17.20
N ALA A 223 -11.20 -8.04 -17.94
CA ALA A 223 -11.48 -6.62 -18.00
C ALA A 223 -12.52 -6.23 -16.95
N TYR A 224 -12.07 -5.54 -15.90
CA TYR A 224 -12.93 -4.96 -14.89
C TYR A 224 -13.18 -3.47 -15.16
N VAL A 225 -14.29 -2.93 -14.68
CA VAL A 225 -14.62 -1.49 -14.85
C VAL A 225 -14.39 -0.65 -13.60
N GLY A 226 -14.28 -1.26 -12.42
CA GLY A 226 -14.13 -0.56 -11.13
C GLY A 226 -12.82 0.22 -10.97
N LEU A 227 -12.75 1.01 -9.88
CA LEU A 227 -11.58 1.80 -9.54
C LEU A 227 -10.37 0.92 -9.15
N TYR A 228 -10.56 -0.03 -8.22
CA TYR A 228 -9.44 -0.77 -7.64
C TYR A 228 -8.80 -1.78 -8.58
N HIS A 229 -9.59 -2.51 -9.36
CA HIS A 229 -9.11 -3.60 -10.22
C HIS A 229 -9.36 -3.39 -11.70
N GLY A 230 -9.96 -2.28 -12.09
CA GLY A 230 -10.43 -2.11 -13.44
C GLY A 230 -9.95 -0.86 -14.16
N SER A 231 -10.48 -0.71 -15.36
CA SER A 231 -10.18 0.38 -16.29
C SER A 231 -10.47 1.77 -15.71
N GLY A 232 -11.41 1.87 -14.76
CA GLY A 232 -11.68 3.12 -14.06
C GLY A 232 -10.48 3.64 -13.26
N GLY A 233 -9.73 2.76 -12.62
CA GLY A 233 -8.51 3.12 -11.91
C GLY A 233 -7.39 3.56 -12.85
N CYS A 234 -7.15 2.81 -13.91
CA CYS A 234 -6.17 3.17 -14.94
C CYS A 234 -6.46 4.56 -15.54
N ALA A 235 -7.71 4.80 -15.92
CA ALA A 235 -8.13 6.09 -16.48
C ALA A 235 -7.99 7.24 -15.46
N ALA A 236 -8.39 7.03 -14.20
CA ALA A 236 -8.30 8.03 -13.16
C ALA A 236 -6.84 8.40 -12.86
N SER A 237 -5.94 7.43 -12.78
CA SER A 237 -4.52 7.68 -12.55
C SER A 237 -3.87 8.42 -13.72
N LEU A 238 -4.19 8.08 -14.96
CA LEU A 238 -3.71 8.81 -16.14
C LEU A 238 -4.21 10.26 -16.19
N LEU A 239 -5.41 10.54 -15.69
CA LEU A 239 -5.96 11.90 -15.61
C LEU A 239 -5.32 12.74 -14.50
N ALA A 240 -4.59 12.13 -13.56
CA ALA A 240 -3.89 12.83 -12.49
C ALA A 240 -2.50 13.33 -12.92
N LEU A 241 -1.95 12.81 -14.03
CA LEU A 241 -0.69 13.23 -14.64
C LEU A 241 -0.86 14.58 -15.33
#